data_617e0bccb7ec14bd629b29dc39ce6fb8
#
_entry.id   617e0bccb7ec14bd629b29dc39ce6fb8
#
_cell.length_a   1.000
_cell.length_b   1.000
_cell.length_c   1.000
_cell.angle_alpha   90.00
_cell.angle_beta   90.00
_cell.angle_gamma   90.00
#
_symmetry.space_group_name_H-M   'P 1'
#
loop_
_entity.id
_entity.type
_entity.pdbx_description
1 polymer ?
#
loop_
_entity_poly.entity_id
_entity_poly.type
_entity_poly.pdbx_seq_one_letter_code
_entity_poly.pdbx_strand_id
1 'polypeptide(L)'
;MRYSLLILCVSMFSCTKNILQTAPLCIQQKIGTFKSEPKGNPPQSVIQYIYHDKKVFYIPAQCCDQYSNVFDDKCNLLGHPDGGFTGQGDGMPVNFFEDARDSKIIWKDNR
;
A
#
# COMPACT_ATOMS: atom_id res chain seq x y z
N MET A 1 46.85 -32.75 -24.66
CA MET A 1 45.39 -32.47 -24.63
C MET A 1 45.07 -31.63 -23.45
N ARG A 2 44.80 -30.37 -23.69
CA ARG A 2 44.40 -29.42 -22.61
C ARG A 2 42.90 -29.23 -22.71
N TYR A 3 42.17 -29.78 -21.77
CA TYR A 3 40.76 -29.48 -21.61
C TYR A 3 40.59 -28.18 -20.83
N SER A 4 40.25 -27.10 -21.52
CA SER A 4 39.93 -25.83 -20.90
C SER A 4 38.53 -25.93 -20.30
N LEU A 5 38.43 -25.99 -18.98
CA LEU A 5 37.16 -26.02 -18.27
C LEU A 5 36.64 -24.58 -18.23
N LEU A 6 35.71 -24.25 -19.11
CA LEU A 6 34.97 -23.00 -19.08
C LEU A 6 33.96 -23.08 -17.95
N ILE A 7 34.28 -22.47 -16.83
CA ILE A 7 33.36 -22.27 -15.73
C ILE A 7 32.40 -21.14 -16.13
N LEU A 8 31.19 -21.53 -16.52
CA LEU A 8 30.10 -20.60 -16.81
C LEU A 8 29.54 -20.11 -15.46
N CYS A 9 29.99 -18.93 -15.00
CA CYS A 9 29.36 -18.23 -13.85
C CYS A 9 27.98 -17.76 -14.27
N VAL A 10 26.97 -18.55 -13.95
CA VAL A 10 25.56 -18.10 -14.02
C VAL A 10 25.32 -17.21 -12.82
N SER A 11 25.45 -15.90 -12.99
CA SER A 11 25.03 -14.93 -12.00
C SER A 11 23.50 -14.91 -11.99
N MET A 12 22.89 -15.57 -11.00
CA MET A 12 21.48 -15.46 -10.73
C MET A 12 21.20 -14.08 -10.17
N PHE A 13 20.76 -13.18 -11.04
CA PHE A 13 20.17 -11.92 -10.60
C PHE A 13 18.79 -12.22 -9.98
N SER A 14 18.76 -12.35 -8.67
CA SER A 14 17.52 -12.39 -7.92
C SER A 14 16.94 -10.98 -7.87
N CYS A 15 16.01 -10.66 -8.81
CA CYS A 15 15.22 -9.43 -8.75
C CYS A 15 14.12 -9.59 -7.71
N THR A 16 14.41 -9.26 -6.45
CA THR A 16 13.37 -9.03 -5.44
C THR A 16 12.77 -7.66 -5.72
N LYS A 17 11.59 -7.65 -6.37
CA LYS A 17 10.81 -6.42 -6.50
C LYS A 17 10.37 -5.98 -5.11
N ASN A 18 10.77 -4.77 -4.71
CA ASN A 18 10.28 -4.17 -3.48
C ASN A 18 8.75 -4.03 -3.60
N ILE A 19 8.01 -4.44 -2.56
CA ILE A 19 6.55 -4.34 -2.48
C ILE A 19 6.05 -2.94 -2.81
N LEU A 20 6.80 -1.90 -2.41
CA LEU A 20 6.48 -0.52 -2.71
C LEU A 20 6.50 -0.21 -4.22
N GLN A 21 7.40 -0.86 -4.98
CA GLN A 21 7.50 -0.65 -6.43
C GLN A 21 6.35 -1.28 -7.21
N THR A 22 5.59 -2.19 -6.59
CA THR A 22 4.40 -2.81 -7.20
C THR A 22 3.13 -2.03 -6.92
N ALA A 23 3.18 -1.03 -6.04
CA ALA A 23 2.04 -0.16 -5.78
C ALA A 23 1.75 0.77 -6.96
N PRO A 24 0.48 1.16 -7.19
CA PRO A 24 0.15 2.14 -8.22
C PRO A 24 0.90 3.47 -8.03
N LEU A 25 1.14 4.17 -9.12
CA LEU A 25 1.90 5.42 -9.08
C LEU A 25 1.28 6.46 -8.13
N CYS A 26 -0.04 6.56 -8.07
CA CYS A 26 -0.72 7.48 -7.15
C CYS A 26 -0.41 7.16 -5.68
N ILE A 27 -0.30 5.89 -5.34
CA ILE A 27 0.05 5.45 -3.98
C ILE A 27 1.52 5.79 -3.69
N GLN A 28 2.42 5.54 -4.63
CA GLN A 28 3.83 5.93 -4.51
C GLN A 28 4.01 7.43 -4.33
N GLN A 29 3.27 8.24 -5.09
CA GLN A 29 3.27 9.70 -4.98
C GLN A 29 2.74 10.16 -3.62
N LYS A 30 1.68 9.54 -3.13
CA LYS A 30 1.10 9.86 -1.83
C LYS A 30 2.07 9.58 -0.69
N ILE A 31 2.77 8.45 -0.75
CA ILE A 31 3.83 8.11 0.20
C ILE A 31 4.96 9.15 0.12
N GLY A 32 5.34 9.57 -1.06
CA GLY A 32 6.32 10.65 -1.27
C GLY A 32 5.90 11.95 -0.59
N THR A 33 4.63 12.33 -0.71
CA THR A 33 4.05 13.48 -0.03
C THR A 33 4.14 13.32 1.49
N PHE A 34 3.76 12.17 2.03
CA PHE A 34 3.85 11.91 3.47
C PHE A 34 5.29 12.02 3.99
N LYS A 35 6.26 11.54 3.23
CA LYS A 35 7.68 11.65 3.60
C LYS A 35 8.20 13.08 3.64
N SER A 36 7.59 13.98 2.87
CA SER A 36 7.94 15.41 2.83
C SER A 36 7.32 16.22 3.96
N GLU A 37 6.32 15.67 4.63
CA GLU A 37 5.61 16.30 5.74
C GLU A 37 6.16 15.83 7.09
N PRO A 38 5.91 16.57 8.19
CA PRO A 38 6.22 16.07 9.52
C PRO A 38 5.51 14.76 9.81
N LYS A 39 6.16 13.89 10.60
CA LYS A 39 5.55 12.64 11.03
C LYS A 39 4.23 12.90 11.75
N GLY A 40 3.17 12.21 11.31
CA GLY A 40 1.86 12.27 11.94
C GLY A 40 1.80 11.50 13.27
N ASN A 41 0.75 11.77 14.02
CA ASN A 41 0.41 11.02 15.24
C ASN A 41 -1.09 10.66 15.20
N PRO A 42 -1.44 9.39 14.93
CA PRO A 42 -0.55 8.23 14.69
C PRO A 42 0.27 8.34 13.40
N PRO A 43 1.37 7.57 13.30
CA PRO A 43 2.17 7.56 12.07
C PRO A 43 1.36 7.14 10.86
N GLN A 44 1.62 7.78 9.72
CA GLN A 44 0.95 7.44 8.47
C GLN A 44 1.37 6.06 7.97
N SER A 45 0.46 5.38 7.30
CA SER A 45 0.69 4.07 6.71
C SER A 45 -0.17 3.85 5.48
N VAL A 46 0.23 2.88 4.67
CA VAL A 46 -0.55 2.38 3.54
C VAL A 46 -0.63 0.87 3.64
N ILE A 47 -1.82 0.34 3.62
CA ILE A 47 -2.09 -1.09 3.77
C ILE A 47 -2.78 -1.60 2.51
N GLN A 48 -2.20 -2.62 1.89
CA GLN A 48 -2.81 -3.32 0.77
C GLN A 48 -3.75 -4.40 1.30
N TYR A 49 -4.92 -4.50 0.70
CA TYR A 49 -5.87 -5.59 0.90
C TYR A 49 -6.28 -6.20 -0.42
N ILE A 50 -6.83 -7.40 -0.35
CA ILE A 50 -7.61 -8.00 -1.44
C ILE A 50 -9.09 -7.83 -1.09
N TYR A 51 -9.81 -7.10 -1.91
CA TYR A 51 -11.23 -6.82 -1.76
C TYR A 51 -11.96 -7.19 -3.04
N HIS A 52 -12.91 -8.13 -2.95
CA HIS A 52 -13.62 -8.69 -4.11
C HIS A 52 -12.65 -9.10 -5.23
N ASP A 53 -11.60 -9.85 -4.85
CA ASP A 53 -10.54 -10.39 -5.72
C ASP A 53 -9.65 -9.35 -6.41
N LYS A 54 -9.70 -8.10 -5.94
CA LYS A 54 -8.87 -7.00 -6.47
C LYS A 54 -7.99 -6.41 -5.39
N LYS A 55 -6.80 -5.97 -5.79
CA LYS A 55 -5.92 -5.19 -4.92
C LYS A 55 -6.51 -3.82 -4.67
N VAL A 56 -6.59 -3.45 -3.40
CA VAL A 56 -6.99 -2.12 -2.96
C VAL A 56 -5.99 -1.60 -1.93
N PHE A 57 -5.94 -0.29 -1.75
CA PHE A 57 -4.98 0.37 -0.88
C PHE A 57 -5.72 1.26 0.10
N TYR A 58 -5.61 0.89 1.36
CA TYR A 58 -6.24 1.59 2.48
C TYR A 58 -5.23 2.52 3.13
N ILE A 59 -5.61 3.78 3.27
CA ILE A 59 -4.84 4.81 3.95
C ILE A 59 -5.64 5.27 5.16
N PRO A 60 -5.24 4.88 6.39
CA PRO A 60 -5.94 5.27 7.60
C PRO A 60 -5.97 6.79 7.79
N ALA A 61 -7.06 7.28 8.36
CA ALA A 61 -7.17 8.68 8.77
C ALA A 61 -6.09 9.03 9.80
N GLN A 62 -5.56 10.24 9.72
CA GLN A 62 -4.54 10.71 10.64
C GLN A 62 -5.10 11.03 12.03
N CYS A 63 -6.11 11.83 12.07
CA CYS A 63 -6.80 12.13 13.34
C CYS A 63 -8.16 12.74 13.08
N CYS A 64 -8.89 12.78 14.14
CA CYS A 64 -10.02 13.66 14.36
C CYS A 64 -11.13 13.41 13.35
N ASP A 65 -11.52 14.39 12.57
CA ASP A 65 -12.64 14.27 11.65
C ASP A 65 -12.22 13.95 10.21
N GLN A 66 -10.98 13.45 10.01
CA GLN A 66 -10.51 13.09 8.68
C GLN A 66 -11.01 11.70 8.29
N TYR A 67 -11.33 11.55 7.01
CA TYR A 67 -11.68 10.25 6.44
C TYR A 67 -10.44 9.42 6.12
N SER A 68 -10.54 8.12 6.34
CA SER A 68 -9.65 7.17 5.67
C SER A 68 -10.02 7.06 4.19
N ASN A 69 -9.09 6.55 3.39
CA ASN A 69 -9.30 6.42 1.95
C ASN A 69 -9.00 4.99 1.50
N VAL A 70 -9.78 4.48 0.55
CA VAL A 70 -9.48 3.25 -0.16
C VAL A 70 -9.43 3.55 -1.65
N PHE A 71 -8.29 3.20 -2.26
CA PHE A 71 -8.07 3.33 -3.72
C PHE A 71 -7.94 1.94 -4.34
N ASP A 72 -8.35 1.81 -5.59
CA ASP A 72 -8.06 0.62 -6.38
C ASP A 72 -6.65 0.69 -7.01
N ASP A 73 -6.25 -0.34 -7.78
CA ASP A 73 -4.95 -0.40 -8.44
C ASP A 73 -4.83 0.54 -9.66
N LYS A 74 -5.93 1.18 -10.05
CA LYS A 74 -5.99 2.21 -11.11
C LYS A 74 -6.11 3.61 -10.53
N CYS A 75 -5.90 3.77 -9.22
CA CYS A 75 -5.95 5.05 -8.53
C CYS A 75 -7.35 5.69 -8.43
N ASN A 76 -8.40 4.90 -8.61
CA ASN A 76 -9.75 5.37 -8.35
C ASN A 76 -10.06 5.32 -6.86
N LEU A 77 -10.59 6.39 -6.31
CA LEU A 77 -11.09 6.42 -4.93
C LEU A 77 -12.38 5.60 -4.86
N LEU A 78 -12.36 4.53 -4.05
CA LEU A 78 -13.53 3.67 -3.85
C LEU A 78 -14.44 4.15 -2.73
N GLY A 79 -13.90 4.87 -1.77
CA GLY A 79 -14.66 5.43 -0.68
C GLY A 79 -13.85 5.61 0.60
N HIS A 80 -14.61 5.84 1.68
CA HIS A 80 -14.10 6.12 3.02
C HIS A 80 -14.74 5.15 4.01
N PRO A 81 -14.11 3.98 4.26
CA PRO A 81 -14.74 2.94 5.08
C PRO A 81 -14.82 3.29 6.56
N ASP A 82 -14.02 4.24 7.02
CA ASP A 82 -14.07 4.77 8.39
C ASP A 82 -13.57 6.21 8.46
N GLY A 83 -13.51 6.75 9.66
CA GLY A 83 -13.12 8.13 9.90
C GLY A 83 -14.26 9.13 9.73
N GLY A 84 -13.92 10.40 9.61
CA GLY A 84 -14.88 11.49 9.59
C GLY A 84 -15.46 11.79 10.97
N PHE A 85 -16.46 12.68 11.01
CA PHE A 85 -17.04 13.15 12.27
C PHE A 85 -17.65 12.03 13.12
N THR A 86 -18.32 11.04 12.47
CA THR A 86 -18.93 9.92 13.18
C THR A 86 -17.98 8.76 13.43
N GLY A 87 -16.81 8.74 12.78
CA GLY A 87 -15.89 7.61 12.79
C GLY A 87 -16.29 6.45 11.86
N GLN A 88 -17.45 6.52 11.22
CA GLN A 88 -18.01 5.43 10.40
C GLN A 88 -17.75 5.60 8.90
N GLY A 89 -17.12 6.71 8.50
CA GLY A 89 -16.90 7.01 7.10
C GLY A 89 -18.19 7.22 6.31
N ASP A 90 -18.15 6.87 5.03
CA ASP A 90 -19.31 6.94 4.13
C ASP A 90 -19.90 5.55 3.82
N GLY A 91 -19.42 4.50 4.47
CA GLY A 91 -19.85 3.13 4.24
C GLY A 91 -19.34 2.50 2.95
N MET A 92 -18.41 3.15 2.25
CA MET A 92 -17.87 2.68 0.98
C MET A 92 -16.36 2.40 1.08
N PRO A 93 -15.86 1.40 0.39
CA PRO A 93 -16.60 0.36 -0.33
C PRO A 93 -17.41 -0.52 0.65
N VAL A 94 -18.52 -1.06 0.19
CA VAL A 94 -19.49 -1.79 1.03
C VAL A 94 -18.84 -2.96 1.75
N ASN A 95 -19.10 -3.08 3.06
CA ASN A 95 -18.57 -4.15 3.93
C ASN A 95 -17.04 -4.30 3.85
N PHE A 96 -16.34 -3.18 3.74
CA PHE A 96 -14.89 -3.21 3.50
C PHE A 96 -14.13 -4.06 4.53
N PHE A 97 -14.34 -3.81 5.83
CA PHE A 97 -13.59 -4.51 6.88
C PHE A 97 -14.01 -5.97 7.07
N GLU A 98 -15.19 -6.35 6.60
CA GLU A 98 -15.65 -7.74 6.63
C GLU A 98 -15.14 -8.54 5.43
N ASP A 99 -15.07 -7.90 4.26
CA ASP A 99 -14.76 -8.56 2.99
C ASP A 99 -13.28 -8.44 2.59
N ALA A 100 -12.58 -7.43 3.08
CA ALA A 100 -11.14 -7.26 2.80
C ALA A 100 -10.31 -8.32 3.52
N ARG A 101 -9.33 -8.88 2.81
CA ARG A 101 -8.47 -9.95 3.29
C ARG A 101 -7.03 -9.75 2.85
N ASP A 102 -6.13 -10.59 3.37
CA ASP A 102 -4.71 -10.62 2.98
C ASP A 102 -4.02 -9.26 3.14
N SER A 103 -4.18 -8.66 4.31
CA SER A 103 -3.58 -7.36 4.61
C SER A 103 -2.06 -7.40 4.54
N LYS A 104 -1.49 -6.38 3.91
CA LYS A 104 -0.04 -6.15 3.82
C LYS A 104 0.26 -4.68 4.06
N ILE A 105 1.07 -4.37 5.06
CA ILE A 105 1.60 -3.01 5.21
C ILE A 105 2.65 -2.80 4.13
N ILE A 106 2.38 -1.95 3.15
CA ILE A 106 3.32 -1.65 2.09
C ILE A 106 4.23 -0.47 2.43
N TRP A 107 3.78 0.38 3.34
CA TRP A 107 4.58 1.47 3.89
C TRP A 107 4.04 1.92 5.25
N LYS A 108 4.93 2.26 6.15
CA LYS A 108 4.64 2.89 7.43
C LYS A 108 5.71 3.92 7.74
N ASP A 109 5.29 5.08 8.27
CA ASP A 109 6.22 6.13 8.69
C ASP A 109 6.90 5.74 10.00
N ASN A 110 8.15 5.32 9.91
CA ASN A 110 8.96 4.87 11.05
C ASN A 110 9.98 5.92 11.51
N ARG A 111 9.87 7.16 11.07
CA ARG A 111 10.79 8.24 11.46
C ARG A 111 10.78 8.50 12.95
#